data_e66cd0f244a526c32d9206a7ad82100f
#
_entry.id   e66cd0f244a526c32d9206a7ad82100f
#
_cell.length_a   1.000
_cell.length_b   1.000
_cell.length_c   1.000
_cell.angle_alpha   90.00
_cell.angle_beta   90.00
_cell.angle_gamma   90.00
#
_symmetry.space_group_name_H-M   'P 1'
#
loop_
_entity.id
_entity.type
_entity.pdbx_description
1 polymer ?
#
loop_
_entity_poly.entity_id
_entity_poly.type
_entity_poly.pdbx_seq_one_letter_code
_entity_poly.pdbx_strand_id
1 'polypeptide(L)' 'MEILKVSSHSTPNSVAGAIASVVRDKNVVEVQAVGAGAANQAVKAIAIARGYLAPIGVDLICIPAFASVVID' A
#
# COMPACT_ATOMS: atom_id res chain seq x y z
N MET A 1 5.28 -12.86 -3.07
CA MET A 1 4.37 -11.76 -2.72
C MET A 1 4.86 -10.48 -3.37
N GLU A 2 3.95 -9.74 -3.96
CA GLU A 2 4.27 -8.44 -4.55
C GLU A 2 4.60 -7.42 -3.46
N ILE A 3 5.68 -6.66 -3.65
CA ILE A 3 6.12 -5.65 -2.69
C ILE A 3 6.08 -4.28 -3.38
N LEU A 4 5.41 -3.32 -2.74
CA LEU A 4 5.40 -1.93 -3.17
C LEU A 4 6.19 -1.11 -2.16
N LYS A 5 7.18 -0.37 -2.63
CA LYS A 5 7.99 0.50 -1.77
C LYS A 5 7.46 1.93 -1.86
N VAL A 6 7.22 2.53 -0.71
CA VAL A 6 6.65 3.88 -0.59
C VAL A 6 7.66 4.79 0.08
N SER A 7 7.86 5.97 -0.47
CA SER A 7 8.70 7.02 0.11
C SER A 7 7.84 8.18 0.59
N SER A 8 8.47 9.10 1.32
CA SER A 8 7.82 10.35 1.74
C SER A 8 7.36 11.20 0.53
N HIS A 9 7.98 11.00 -0.62
CA HIS A 9 7.66 11.71 -1.87
C HIS A 9 6.69 10.97 -2.78
N SER A 10 6.30 9.75 -2.43
CA SER A 10 5.35 8.98 -3.22
C SER A 10 3.99 9.68 -3.24
N THR A 11 3.34 9.66 -4.40
CA THR A 11 1.98 10.20 -4.56
C THR A 11 0.97 9.18 -4.09
N PRO A 12 0.18 9.46 -3.04
CA PRO A 12 -0.77 8.47 -2.49
C PRO A 12 -1.75 7.91 -3.53
N ASN A 13 -2.25 8.75 -4.44
CA ASN A 13 -3.17 8.28 -5.48
C ASN A 13 -2.53 7.25 -6.41
N SER A 14 -1.28 7.46 -6.80
CA SER A 14 -0.55 6.53 -7.67
C SER A 14 -0.27 5.21 -6.94
N VAL A 15 0.14 5.29 -5.68
CA VAL A 15 0.38 4.10 -4.85
C VAL A 15 -0.93 3.34 -4.65
N ALA A 16 -2.02 4.04 -4.42
CA ALA A 16 -3.35 3.43 -4.24
C ALA A 16 -3.77 2.64 -5.49
N GLY A 17 -3.52 3.19 -6.68
CA GLY A 17 -3.78 2.48 -7.93
C GLY A 17 -2.98 1.19 -8.04
N ALA A 18 -1.70 1.24 -7.66
CA ALA A 18 -0.85 0.06 -7.66
C ALA A 18 -1.32 -0.98 -6.64
N ILE A 19 -1.69 -0.56 -5.43
CA ILE A 19 -2.24 -1.46 -4.40
C ILE A 19 -3.50 -2.16 -4.93
N ALA A 20 -4.44 -1.39 -5.46
CA ALA A 20 -5.69 -1.94 -5.98
C ALA A 20 -5.46 -2.94 -7.10
N SER A 21 -4.54 -2.65 -8.02
CA SER A 21 -4.20 -3.53 -9.11
C SER A 21 -3.64 -4.88 -8.63
N VAL A 22 -2.70 -4.84 -7.68
CA VAL A 22 -2.09 -6.06 -7.15
C VAL A 22 -3.11 -6.88 -6.37
N VAL A 23 -3.92 -6.24 -5.53
CA VAL A 23 -4.93 -6.93 -4.72
C VAL A 23 -5.99 -7.59 -5.60
N ARG A 24 -6.42 -6.94 -6.68
CA ARG A 24 -7.38 -7.56 -7.62
C ARG A 24 -6.81 -8.81 -8.28
N ASP A 25 -5.51 -8.83 -8.55
CA ASP A 25 -4.86 -9.94 -9.23
C ASP A 25 -4.42 -11.04 -8.26
N LYS A 26 -3.85 -10.65 -7.11
CA LYS A 26 -3.16 -11.59 -6.21
C LYS A 26 -3.73 -11.68 -4.80
N ASN A 27 -4.75 -10.91 -4.48
CA ASN A 27 -5.45 -10.84 -3.19
C ASN A 27 -4.63 -10.26 -2.03
N VAL A 28 -3.33 -10.10 -2.18
CA VAL A 28 -2.46 -9.59 -1.11
C VAL A 28 -1.31 -8.79 -1.70
N VAL A 29 -0.87 -7.79 -0.97
CA VAL A 29 0.31 -6.99 -1.31
C VAL A 29 1.02 -6.59 -0.02
N GLU A 30 2.34 -6.53 -0.05
CA GLU A 30 3.12 -5.95 1.03
C GLU A 30 3.50 -4.52 0.65
N VAL A 31 3.24 -3.57 1.55
CA VAL A 31 3.64 -2.18 1.36
C VAL A 31 4.73 -1.86 2.36
N GLN A 32 5.90 -1.48 1.88
CA GLN A 32 7.05 -1.16 2.72
C GLN A 32 7.27 0.35 2.77
N ALA A 33 7.45 0.87 3.98
CA ALA A 33 7.73 2.28 4.21
C ALA A 33 8.77 2.42 5.31
N VAL A 34 9.76 3.26 5.08
CA VAL A 34 10.79 3.57 6.07
C VAL A 34 10.65 5.03 6.47
N GLY A 35 10.42 5.26 7.76
CA GLY A 35 10.24 6.60 8.31
C GLY A 35 8.80 7.08 8.33
N ALA A 36 8.55 8.10 9.14
CA ALA A 36 7.21 8.60 9.40
C ALA A 36 6.53 9.18 8.16
N GLY A 37 7.28 9.90 7.33
CA GLY A 37 6.74 10.50 6.10
C GLY A 37 6.28 9.45 5.11
N ALA A 38 7.08 8.40 4.92
CA ALA A 38 6.72 7.28 4.04
C ALA A 38 5.52 6.51 4.59
N ALA A 39 5.50 6.25 5.89
CA ALA A 39 4.39 5.56 6.53
C ALA A 39 3.09 6.35 6.39
N ASN A 40 3.13 7.68 6.52
CA ASN A 40 1.98 8.54 6.33
C ASN A 40 1.42 8.44 4.90
N GLN A 41 2.30 8.46 3.90
CA GLN A 41 1.88 8.30 2.51
C GLN A 41 1.30 6.92 2.24
N ALA A 42 1.86 5.88 2.85
CA ALA A 42 1.36 4.52 2.73
C ALA A 42 -0.06 4.39 3.31
N VAL A 43 -0.31 4.95 4.48
CA VAL A 43 -1.64 4.91 5.11
C VAL A 43 -2.68 5.63 4.25
N LYS A 44 -2.34 6.79 3.72
CA LYS A 44 -3.23 7.53 2.81
C LYS A 44 -3.54 6.71 1.56
N ALA A 45 -2.52 6.08 0.98
CA ALA A 45 -2.69 5.25 -0.22
C ALA A 45 -3.62 4.06 0.04
N ILE A 46 -3.47 3.41 1.19
CA ILE A 46 -4.33 2.29 1.58
C ILE A 46 -5.78 2.77 1.71
N ALA A 47 -6.00 3.90 2.35
CA ALA A 47 -7.34 4.46 2.50
C ALA A 47 -7.98 4.77 1.14
N ILE A 48 -7.22 5.32 0.21
CA ILE A 48 -7.71 5.59 -1.16
C ILE A 48 -8.01 4.27 -1.89
N ALA A 49 -7.11 3.29 -1.77
CA ALA A 49 -7.28 1.98 -2.41
C ALA A 49 -8.56 1.27 -1.95
N ARG A 50 -8.95 1.44 -0.69
CA ARG A 50 -10.22 0.91 -0.19
C ARG A 50 -11.40 1.43 -1.02
N GLY A 51 -11.36 2.70 -1.40
CA GLY A 51 -12.40 3.31 -2.23
C GLY A 51 -12.46 2.73 -3.64
N TYR A 52 -11.34 2.28 -4.18
CA TYR A 52 -11.31 1.62 -5.49
C TYR A 52 -11.81 0.19 -5.43
N LEU A 53 -11.60 -0.49 -4.32
CA LEU A 53 -11.86 -1.93 -4.19
C LEU A 53 -13.26 -2.23 -3.62
N ALA A 54 -13.80 -1.35 -2.78
CA ALA A 54 -15.12 -1.56 -2.18
C ALA A 54 -16.22 -1.79 -3.21
N PRO A 55 -16.29 -1.03 -4.33
CA PRO A 55 -17.34 -1.24 -5.34
C PRO A 55 -17.31 -2.62 -6.00
N ILE A 56 -16.17 -3.29 -6.00
CA ILE A 56 -16.06 -4.64 -6.56
C ILE A 56 -16.12 -5.73 -5.49
N GLY A 57 -16.56 -5.38 -4.29
CA GLY A 57 -16.81 -6.35 -3.22
C GLY A 57 -15.58 -6.75 -2.41
N VAL A 58 -14.49 -6.00 -2.50
CA VAL A 58 -13.27 -6.27 -1.74
C VAL A 58 -13.19 -5.35 -0.53
N ASP A 59 -13.14 -5.93 0.65
CA ASP A 59 -12.91 -5.19 1.90
C ASP A 59 -11.42 -5.23 2.21
N LEU A 60 -10.71 -4.21 1.74
CA LEU A 60 -9.27 -4.11 1.95
C LEU A 60 -8.96 -3.83 3.41
N ILE A 61 -8.11 -4.64 4.01
CA ILE A 61 -7.61 -4.44 5.35
C ILE A 61 -6.09 -4.31 5.32
N CYS A 62 -5.53 -3.75 6.39
CA CYS A 62 -4.09 -3.59 6.54
C CYS A 62 -3.67 -4.13 7.91
N ILE A 63 -2.58 -4.88 7.91
CA ILE A 63 -1.97 -5.39 9.15
C ILE A 63 -0.57 -4.76 9.24
N PRO A 64 -0.39 -3.76 10.10
CA PRO A 64 0.94 -3.17 10.29
C PRO A 64 1.87 -4.16 11.00
N ALA A 65 3.11 -4.20 10.55
CA ALA A 65 4.14 -5.03 11.14
C ALA A 65 5.51 -4.41 10.89
N PHE A 66 6.46 -4.76 11.74
CA PHE A 66 7.86 -4.43 11.46
C PHE A 66 8.43 -5.45 10.49
N ALA A 67 9.29 -4.98 9.60
CA ALA A 67 10.00 -5.82 8.65
C ALA A 67 11.45 -5.37 8.57
N SER A 68 12.34 -6.31 8.25
CA SER A 68 13.72 -5.95 7.96
C SER A 68 13.78 -5.45 6.53
N VAL A 69 14.30 -4.24 6.36
CA VAL A 69 14.45 -3.61 5.04
C VAL A 69 15.94 -3.40 4.80
N VAL A 70 16.42 -3.88 3.65
CA VAL A 70 17.80 -3.63 3.24
C VAL A 70 17.85 -2.28 2.54
N ILE A 71 18.67 -1.40 3.06
CA ILE A 71 18.88 -0.06 2.49
C ILE A 71 20.31 0.00 1.98
N ASP A 72 20.45 0.19 0.69
CA ASP A 72 21.78 0.32 0.05
C ASP A 72 22.27 1.75 0.08
#